data_3784a6ee6f3f353772919ba5fd916084
#
_entry.id   3784a6ee6f3f353772919ba5fd916084
#
_cell.length_a   1.000
_cell.length_b   1.000
_cell.length_c   1.000
_cell.angle_alpha   90.00
_cell.angle_beta   90.00
_cell.angle_gamma   90.00
#
_symmetry.space_group_name_H-M   'P 1'
#
loop_
_entity.id
_entity.type
_entity.pdbx_description
1 polymer ?
#
loop_
_entity_poly.entity_id
_entity_poly.type
_entity_poly.pdbx_seq_one_letter_code
_entity_poly.pdbx_strand_id
1 'polypeptide(L)'
;MPRPKGSKNRKPSVRRKGVANAESISEAKATVATQIEALTSEVNEAAAALKAKKAELKDAQKQLAKIEKQEAALAEQAAQNQRKADAEKLATAFLESGKSLDEVLRALQ
;
A
#
# COMPACT_ATOMS: atom_id res chain seq x y z
N MET A 1 -72.30 7.37 -16.46
CA MET A 1 -71.91 6.86 -16.61
C MET A 1 -71.24 6.66 -16.68
N PRO A 2 -71.15 6.74 -16.51
CA PRO A 2 -70.49 6.41 -16.53
C PRO A 2 -69.66 6.33 -16.60
N ARG A 3 -69.18 6.59 -16.73
CA ARG A 3 -68.41 6.32 -16.98
C ARG A 3 -67.69 5.95 -16.73
N PRO A 4 -67.40 5.84 -16.37
CA PRO A 4 -66.69 5.36 -16.16
C PRO A 4 -65.90 5.28 -16.52
N LYS A 5 -65.89 5.66 -17.10
CA LYS A 5 -65.22 5.36 -17.58
C LYS A 5 -64.21 5.43 -17.40
N GLY A 6 -63.87 5.78 -17.22
CA GLY A 6 -62.96 5.67 -17.35
C GLY A 6 -62.37 5.33 -16.61
N SER A 7 -62.78 5.51 -16.10
CA SER A 7 -62.22 5.04 -15.31
C SER A 7 -61.92 3.96 -15.36
N LYS A 8 -61.96 3.84 -15.78
CA LYS A 8 -61.69 2.77 -15.87
C LYS A 8 -60.63 2.37 -16.41
N ASN A 9 -60.01 2.80 -16.71
CA ASN A 9 -59.21 2.30 -17.44
C ASN A 9 -57.81 2.47 -17.16
N ARG A 10 -57.32 3.32 -16.87
CA ARG A 10 -56.05 3.57 -16.71
C ARG A 10 -55.42 2.72 -15.78
N LYS A 11 -55.97 2.52 -14.87
CA LYS A 11 -55.54 1.59 -13.98
C LYS A 11 -55.07 0.35 -14.55
N PRO A 12 -55.63 -0.23 -15.51
CA PRO A 12 -55.16 -1.45 -16.12
C PRO A 12 -53.73 -1.40 -16.57
N SER A 13 -53.35 -0.27 -17.06
CA SER A 13 -52.01 -0.11 -17.52
C SER A 13 -50.99 -0.23 -16.42
N VAL A 14 -51.25 0.46 -15.34
CA VAL A 14 -50.39 0.42 -14.18
C VAL A 14 -50.35 -0.95 -13.58
N ARG A 15 -51.53 -1.58 -13.57
CA ARG A 15 -51.59 -2.89 -13.09
C ARG A 15 -50.78 -3.86 -13.87
N ARG A 16 -50.76 -3.75 -15.14
CA ARG A 16 -49.99 -4.61 -15.98
C ARG A 16 -48.54 -4.55 -15.65
N LYS A 17 -48.02 -3.39 -15.39
CA LYS A 17 -46.65 -3.24 -15.02
C LYS A 17 -46.40 -3.82 -13.65
N GLY A 18 -47.25 -3.49 -12.72
CA GLY A 18 -47.11 -3.93 -11.39
C GLY A 18 -47.30 -5.41 -11.23
N VAL A 19 -48.13 -5.96 -12.09
CA VAL A 19 -48.46 -7.35 -12.00
C VAL A 19 -47.68 -8.17 -12.99
N ALA A 20 -46.56 -7.75 -13.40
CA ALA A 20 -45.77 -8.50 -14.33
C ALA A 20 -46.07 -9.97 -14.18
N ASN A 21 -46.17 -10.69 -15.23
CA ASN A 21 -46.53 -12.11 -15.16
C ASN A 21 -45.41 -12.91 -14.51
N ALA A 22 -45.69 -14.12 -14.15
CA ALA A 22 -44.77 -14.98 -13.44
C ALA A 22 -43.45 -15.17 -14.19
N GLU A 23 -43.51 -15.21 -15.52
CA GLU A 23 -42.32 -15.32 -16.34
C GLU A 23 -41.42 -14.11 -16.21
N SER A 24 -42.01 -12.94 -16.26
CA SER A 24 -41.29 -11.68 -16.19
C SER A 24 -40.59 -11.55 -14.83
N ILE A 25 -41.28 -11.91 -13.78
CA ILE A 25 -40.73 -11.90 -12.44
C ILE A 25 -39.61 -12.94 -12.31
N SER A 26 -39.82 -14.10 -12.87
CA SER A 26 -38.84 -15.17 -12.86
C SER A 26 -37.57 -14.78 -13.60
N GLU A 27 -37.72 -14.12 -14.75
CA GLU A 27 -36.58 -13.62 -15.52
C GLU A 27 -35.83 -12.54 -14.78
N ALA A 28 -36.55 -11.62 -14.16
CA ALA A 28 -35.95 -10.56 -13.36
C ALA A 28 -35.17 -11.15 -12.20
N LYS A 29 -35.74 -12.14 -11.55
CA LYS A 29 -35.09 -12.83 -10.44
C LYS A 29 -33.83 -13.53 -10.89
N ALA A 30 -33.89 -14.22 -12.01
CA ALA A 30 -32.74 -14.92 -12.57
C ALA A 30 -31.63 -13.94 -12.96
N THR A 31 -32.01 -12.79 -13.55
CA THR A 31 -31.05 -11.76 -13.92
C THR A 31 -30.34 -11.21 -12.69
N VAL A 32 -31.10 -10.89 -11.65
CA VAL A 32 -30.54 -10.39 -10.41
C VAL A 32 -29.66 -11.42 -9.74
N ALA A 33 -30.09 -12.67 -9.74
CA ALA A 33 -29.30 -13.76 -9.17
C ALA A 33 -27.94 -13.90 -9.88
N THR A 34 -27.93 -13.78 -11.20
CA THR A 34 -26.71 -13.82 -11.99
C THR A 34 -25.81 -12.62 -11.65
N GLN A 35 -26.41 -11.44 -11.50
CA GLN A 35 -25.67 -10.25 -11.10
C GLN A 35 -25.05 -10.42 -9.72
N ILE A 36 -25.78 -11.00 -8.80
CA ILE A 36 -25.27 -11.26 -7.45
C ILE A 36 -24.07 -12.22 -7.50
N GLU A 37 -24.16 -13.25 -8.29
CA GLU A 37 -23.06 -14.19 -8.46
C GLU A 37 -21.83 -13.50 -9.04
N ALA A 38 -22.03 -12.70 -10.07
CA ALA A 38 -20.92 -11.96 -10.70
C ALA A 38 -20.28 -11.00 -9.72
N LEU A 39 -21.09 -10.24 -8.98
CA LEU A 39 -20.60 -9.28 -8.00
C LEU A 39 -19.89 -9.97 -6.84
N THR A 40 -20.41 -11.11 -6.41
CA THR A 40 -19.78 -11.90 -5.35
C THR A 40 -18.41 -12.37 -5.78
N SER A 41 -18.30 -12.84 -7.02
CA SER A 41 -17.03 -13.26 -7.58
C SER A 41 -16.03 -12.10 -7.65
N GLU A 42 -16.48 -10.94 -8.13
CA GLU A 42 -15.65 -9.75 -8.21
C GLU A 42 -15.17 -9.29 -6.84
N VAL A 43 -16.04 -9.33 -5.85
CA VAL A 43 -15.69 -8.96 -4.48
C VAL A 43 -14.65 -9.92 -3.93
N ASN A 44 -14.82 -11.20 -4.16
CA ASN A 44 -13.87 -12.20 -3.70
C ASN A 44 -12.51 -12.05 -4.36
N GLU A 45 -12.51 -11.76 -5.66
CA GLU A 45 -11.27 -11.50 -6.37
C GLU A 45 -10.57 -10.23 -5.87
N ALA A 46 -11.36 -9.18 -5.65
CA ALA A 46 -10.82 -7.93 -5.13
C ALA A 46 -10.24 -8.11 -3.73
N ALA A 47 -10.91 -8.89 -2.90
CA ALA A 47 -10.44 -9.19 -1.54
C ALA A 47 -9.12 -9.97 -1.59
N ALA A 48 -9.02 -10.94 -2.48
CA ALA A 48 -7.79 -11.71 -2.65
C ALA A 48 -6.65 -10.85 -3.16
N ALA A 49 -6.94 -9.97 -4.13
CA ALA A 49 -5.96 -9.05 -4.67
C ALA A 49 -5.48 -8.07 -3.60
N LEU A 50 -6.39 -7.57 -2.77
CA LEU A 50 -6.06 -6.66 -1.69
C LEU A 50 -5.15 -7.34 -0.66
N LYS A 51 -5.48 -8.58 -0.32
CA LYS A 51 -4.68 -9.36 0.62
C LYS A 51 -3.26 -9.55 0.10
N ALA A 52 -3.14 -9.89 -1.19
CA ALA A 52 -1.84 -10.07 -1.82
C ALA A 52 -1.05 -8.76 -1.82
N LYS A 53 -1.69 -7.64 -2.14
CA LYS A 53 -1.03 -6.34 -2.14
C LYS A 53 -0.59 -5.91 -0.75
N LYS A 54 -1.37 -6.21 0.28
CA LYS A 54 -0.99 -5.93 1.66
C LYS A 54 0.24 -6.73 2.06
N ALA A 55 0.32 -7.98 1.62
CA ALA A 55 1.49 -8.82 1.89
C ALA A 55 2.73 -8.27 1.19
N GLU A 56 2.58 -7.83 -0.06
CA GLU A 56 3.68 -7.22 -0.80
C GLU A 56 4.16 -5.93 -0.13
N LEU A 57 3.22 -5.12 0.33
CA LEU A 57 3.55 -3.88 1.03
C LEU A 57 4.34 -4.17 2.31
N LYS A 58 3.90 -5.16 3.07
CA LYS A 58 4.57 -5.54 4.31
C LYS A 58 5.99 -6.01 4.03
N ASP A 59 6.16 -6.82 2.98
CA ASP A 59 7.48 -7.28 2.56
C ASP A 59 8.37 -6.12 2.14
N ALA A 60 7.83 -5.20 1.35
CA ALA A 60 8.58 -4.02 0.90
C ALA A 60 9.02 -3.17 2.09
N GLN A 61 8.16 -3.01 3.09
CA GLN A 61 8.49 -2.27 4.30
C GLN A 61 9.61 -2.94 5.09
N LYS A 62 9.60 -4.27 5.15
CA LYS A 62 10.68 -5.02 5.81
C LYS A 62 11.99 -4.86 5.06
N GLN A 63 11.95 -4.92 3.74
CA GLN A 63 13.13 -4.73 2.91
C GLN A 63 13.70 -3.34 3.06
N LEU A 64 12.84 -2.34 3.11
CA LEU A 64 13.27 -0.95 3.33
C LEU A 64 13.98 -0.79 4.66
N ALA A 65 13.39 -1.34 5.73
CA ALA A 65 13.99 -1.27 7.05
C ALA A 65 15.37 -1.94 7.07
N LYS A 66 15.51 -3.06 6.36
CA LYS A 66 16.77 -3.77 6.26
C LYS A 66 17.82 -2.94 5.51
N ILE A 67 17.42 -2.32 4.42
CA ILE A 67 18.29 -1.47 3.62
C ILE A 67 18.74 -0.25 4.43
N GLU A 68 17.83 0.35 5.18
CA GLU A 68 18.16 1.49 6.04
C GLU A 68 19.18 1.11 7.12
N LYS A 69 19.08 -0.08 7.66
CA LYS A 69 20.07 -0.59 8.60
C LYS A 69 21.42 -0.77 7.94
N GLN A 70 21.43 -1.29 6.72
CA GLN A 70 22.67 -1.48 5.99
C GLN A 70 23.32 -0.13 5.66
N GLU A 71 22.50 0.85 5.28
CA GLU A 71 23.00 2.21 5.04
C GLU A 71 23.65 2.80 6.27
N ALA A 72 22.99 2.66 7.41
CA ALA A 72 23.51 3.18 8.66
C ALA A 72 24.83 2.50 9.03
N ALA A 73 24.91 1.18 8.82
CA ALA A 73 26.14 0.44 9.10
C ALA A 73 27.28 0.86 8.18
N LEU A 74 26.99 1.08 6.90
CA LEU A 74 27.98 1.56 5.94
C LEU A 74 28.47 2.96 6.27
N ALA A 75 27.55 3.83 6.68
CA ALA A 75 27.90 5.20 7.05
C ALA A 75 28.81 5.20 8.28
N GLU A 76 28.51 4.36 9.25
CA GLU A 76 29.33 4.24 10.43
C GLU A 76 30.72 3.68 10.11
N GLN A 77 30.75 2.66 9.26
CA GLN A 77 32.00 2.08 8.82
C GLN A 77 32.87 3.10 8.06
N ALA A 78 32.25 3.88 7.20
CA ALA A 78 32.94 4.95 6.48
C ALA A 78 33.52 5.99 7.43
N ALA A 79 32.74 6.35 8.48
CA ALA A 79 33.22 7.30 9.49
C ALA A 79 34.39 6.72 10.28
N GLN A 80 34.36 5.44 10.62
CA GLN A 80 35.46 4.79 11.31
C GLN A 80 36.70 4.70 10.44
N ASN A 81 36.52 4.39 9.15
CA ASN A 81 37.62 4.34 8.20
C ASN A 81 38.26 5.71 8.02
N GLN A 82 37.44 6.75 8.01
CA GLN A 82 37.95 8.13 7.92
C GLN A 82 38.76 8.49 9.16
N ARG A 83 38.28 8.09 10.34
CA ARG A 83 39.03 8.31 11.59
C ARG A 83 40.35 7.59 11.60
N LYS A 84 40.39 6.36 11.10
CA LYS A 84 41.66 5.61 11.00
C LYS A 84 42.61 6.31 10.06
N ALA A 85 42.11 6.75 8.91
CA ALA A 85 42.94 7.48 7.94
C ALA A 85 43.51 8.75 8.55
N ASP A 86 42.67 9.50 9.28
CA ASP A 86 43.09 10.72 9.94
C ASP A 86 44.12 10.43 11.05
N ALA A 87 43.93 9.34 11.79
CA ALA A 87 44.89 8.92 12.83
C ALA A 87 46.23 8.56 12.22
N GLU A 88 46.22 7.89 11.07
CA GLU A 88 47.46 7.54 10.37
C GLU A 88 48.19 8.79 9.87
N LYS A 89 47.43 9.76 9.32
CA LYS A 89 48.00 11.03 8.92
C LYS A 89 48.62 11.77 10.09
N LEU A 90 47.92 11.79 11.20
CA LEU A 90 48.41 12.44 12.41
C LEU A 90 49.66 11.76 12.91
N ALA A 91 49.69 10.42 12.95
CA ALA A 91 50.88 9.67 13.36
C ALA A 91 52.07 9.93 12.46
N THR A 92 51.84 9.97 11.16
CA THR A 92 52.90 10.27 10.19
C THR A 92 53.45 11.70 10.38
N ALA A 93 52.57 12.64 10.54
CA ALA A 93 52.93 14.04 10.76
C ALA A 93 53.72 14.18 12.09
N PHE A 94 53.32 13.46 13.11
CA PHE A 94 54.00 13.45 14.39
C PHE A 94 55.42 12.95 14.24
N LEU A 95 55.57 11.79 13.58
CA LEU A 95 56.91 11.20 13.39
C LEU A 95 57.83 12.09 12.55
N GLU A 96 57.28 12.73 11.52
CA GLU A 96 58.04 13.62 10.67
C GLU A 96 58.40 14.94 11.35
N SER A 97 57.58 15.42 12.25
CA SER A 97 57.78 16.68 12.92
C SER A 97 58.94 16.70 13.91
N GLY A 98 59.31 15.54 14.41
CA GLY A 98 60.35 15.43 15.42
C GLY A 98 59.97 15.99 16.78
N LYS A 99 58.71 16.35 16.95
CA LYS A 99 58.21 16.87 18.24
C LYS A 99 57.99 15.74 19.25
N SER A 100 58.04 16.08 20.51
CA SER A 100 57.70 15.13 21.55
C SER A 100 56.21 14.90 21.65
N LEU A 101 55.83 13.76 22.21
CA LEU A 101 54.43 13.46 22.43
C LEU A 101 53.74 14.50 23.30
N ASP A 102 54.42 14.96 24.34
CA ASP A 102 53.88 15.98 25.22
C ASP A 102 53.58 17.29 24.53
N GLU A 103 54.45 17.70 23.61
CA GLU A 103 54.21 18.89 22.81
C GLU A 103 52.99 18.78 21.92
N VAL A 104 52.83 17.64 21.27
CA VAL A 104 51.69 17.39 20.42
C VAL A 104 50.37 17.34 21.20
N LEU A 105 50.40 16.65 22.33
CA LEU A 105 49.23 16.55 23.20
C LEU A 105 48.80 17.92 23.74
N ARG A 106 49.77 18.76 24.06
CA ARG A 106 49.48 20.12 24.49
C ARG A 106 48.81 20.94 23.40
N ALA A 107 49.27 20.78 22.16
CA ALA A 107 48.71 21.48 21.03
C ALA A 107 47.24 21.08 20.73
N LEU A 108 46.88 19.85 21.11
CA LEU A 108 45.53 19.33 20.87
C LEU A 108 44.54 19.74 21.98
N GLN A 109 45.00 20.26 23.09
CA GLN A 109 44.14 20.77 24.15
C GLN A 109 43.71 22.24 23.94
#